data_ffd7bcbfa13f18174115fcba68f593de
#
_entry.id   ffd7bcbfa13f18174115fcba68f593de
#
_cell.length_a   1.000
_cell.length_b   1.000
_cell.length_c   1.000
_cell.angle_alpha   90.00
_cell.angle_beta   90.00
_cell.angle_gamma   90.00
#
_symmetry.space_group_name_H-M   'P 1'
#
loop_
_entity.id
_entity.type
_entity.pdbx_description
1 polymer ?
#
loop_
_entity_poly.entity_id
_entity_poly.type
_entity_poly.pdbx_seq_one_letter_code
_entity_poly.pdbx_strand_id
1 'polypeptide(L)'
;MAAGKEIRGKIKSVENTRKITKAMEMVAASKMRKAQERMRAARPYSDKIRNITAHLSQANPEYTHPFMQTNEATTTGFIVVTTDKGLCGGLNTNVLRLLTARLKEMQAAGENAQAVAIGNKGLGFLTRIGVQVVAHATQLGDKPHLDKLIGPVKVLLDAYSEGKVKKVFLCYTRFVNTMKQESVVEQLLPLTAEHMQSDKNQHDWDYLYEPDAHTVIDELLVRYVEALVFQAVAENMASEHSARMVAMKSATDNAGSVIDELKLIYNKTRQAAITKELSEIVAGAAAV
;
A
#
# COMPACT_ATOMS: atom_id res chain seq x y z
N MET A 1 38.76 27.38 -12.69
CA MET A 1 37.75 27.10 -13.76
C MET A 1 37.11 25.72 -13.69
N ALA A 2 37.79 24.62 -13.33
CA ALA A 2 37.20 23.26 -13.23
C ALA A 2 36.04 23.15 -12.19
N ALA A 3 36.19 23.68 -10.97
CA ALA A 3 35.18 23.65 -9.92
C ALA A 3 33.85 24.36 -10.33
N GLY A 4 33.93 25.49 -11.05
CA GLY A 4 32.73 26.19 -11.51
C GLY A 4 31.95 25.41 -12.59
N LYS A 5 32.63 24.64 -13.44
CA LYS A 5 32.01 23.78 -14.44
C LYS A 5 31.28 22.60 -13.80
N GLU A 6 31.87 22.02 -12.75
CA GLU A 6 31.27 20.93 -11.98
C GLU A 6 29.96 21.38 -11.27
N ILE A 7 30.00 22.54 -10.57
CA ILE A 7 28.85 23.09 -9.88
C ILE A 7 27.70 23.39 -10.87
N ARG A 8 28.02 23.94 -12.02
CA ARG A 8 27.02 24.19 -13.10
C ARG A 8 26.40 22.88 -13.60
N GLY A 9 27.21 21.81 -13.73
CA GLY A 9 26.70 20.47 -14.04
C GLY A 9 25.73 19.94 -13.00
N LYS A 10 26.06 20.10 -11.71
CA LYS A 10 25.17 19.72 -10.58
C LYS A 10 23.86 20.50 -10.62
N ILE A 11 23.89 21.83 -10.83
CA ILE A 11 22.70 22.67 -10.96
C ILE A 11 21.79 22.12 -12.05
N LYS A 12 22.30 21.86 -13.24
CA LYS A 12 21.55 21.33 -14.38
C LYS A 12 20.92 19.96 -14.07
N SER A 13 21.65 19.08 -13.37
CA SER A 13 21.15 17.77 -12.94
C SER A 13 19.97 17.90 -11.97
N VAL A 14 20.09 18.76 -10.96
CA VAL A 14 19.02 18.98 -9.98
C VAL A 14 17.82 19.68 -10.61
N GLU A 15 18.02 20.60 -11.55
CA GLU A 15 16.92 21.22 -12.33
C GLU A 15 16.14 20.18 -13.13
N ASN A 16 16.81 19.21 -13.76
CA ASN A 16 16.15 18.11 -14.44
C ASN A 16 15.38 17.21 -13.45
N THR A 17 15.97 16.88 -12.31
CA THR A 17 15.28 16.13 -11.25
C THR A 17 14.02 16.85 -10.78
N ARG A 18 14.08 18.18 -10.55
CA ARG A 18 12.94 19.01 -10.19
C ARG A 18 11.81 18.96 -11.22
N LYS A 19 12.14 18.99 -12.52
CA LYS A 19 11.14 18.84 -13.59
C LYS A 19 10.47 17.47 -13.56
N ILE A 20 11.26 16.42 -13.36
CA ILE A 20 10.74 15.04 -13.30
C ILE A 20 9.82 14.88 -12.09
N THR A 21 10.24 15.31 -10.89
CA THR A 21 9.42 15.20 -9.67
C THR A 21 8.14 16.01 -9.78
N LYS A 22 8.17 17.20 -10.39
CA LYS A 22 6.97 18.00 -10.66
C LYS A 22 6.00 17.31 -11.61
N ALA A 23 6.50 16.68 -12.67
CA ALA A 23 5.68 15.91 -13.58
C ALA A 23 5.06 14.69 -12.88
N MET A 24 5.84 13.97 -12.05
CA MET A 24 5.34 12.84 -11.27
C MET A 24 4.29 13.25 -10.24
N GLU A 25 4.41 14.41 -9.61
CA GLU A 25 3.40 14.99 -8.70
C GLU A 25 2.07 15.16 -9.44
N MET A 26 2.08 15.77 -10.65
CA MET A 26 0.87 16.00 -11.44
C MET A 26 0.21 14.69 -11.90
N VAL A 27 1.02 13.72 -12.34
CA VAL A 27 0.51 12.38 -12.72
C VAL A 27 -0.09 11.67 -11.53
N ALA A 28 0.57 11.71 -10.36
CA ALA A 28 0.06 11.10 -9.12
C ALA A 28 -1.27 11.74 -8.69
N ALA A 29 -1.40 13.07 -8.77
CA ALA A 29 -2.64 13.79 -8.46
C ALA A 29 -3.81 13.34 -9.37
N SER A 30 -3.56 13.20 -10.67
CA SER A 30 -4.57 12.71 -11.62
C SER A 30 -5.00 11.26 -11.33
N LYS A 31 -4.02 10.39 -11.06
CA LYS A 31 -4.29 8.97 -10.73
C LYS A 31 -4.99 8.81 -9.38
N MET A 32 -4.64 9.63 -8.38
CA MET A 32 -5.32 9.65 -7.09
C MET A 32 -6.81 9.91 -7.22
N ARG A 33 -7.20 10.92 -8.01
CA ARG A 33 -8.62 11.23 -8.23
C ARG A 33 -9.39 10.03 -8.78
N LYS A 34 -8.85 9.37 -9.81
CA LYS A 34 -9.43 8.16 -10.40
C LYS A 34 -9.48 6.98 -9.42
N ALA A 35 -8.46 6.82 -8.56
CA ALA A 35 -8.44 5.78 -7.55
C ALA A 35 -9.49 6.02 -6.46
N GLN A 36 -9.69 7.27 -6.02
CA GLN A 36 -10.74 7.65 -5.08
C GLN A 36 -12.14 7.40 -5.63
N GLU A 37 -12.38 7.71 -6.91
CA GLU A 37 -13.67 7.43 -7.56
C GLU A 37 -13.98 5.93 -7.54
N ARG A 38 -12.99 5.08 -7.85
CA ARG A 38 -13.15 3.61 -7.81
C ARG A 38 -13.37 3.08 -6.40
N MET A 39 -12.60 3.58 -5.43
CA MET A 39 -12.76 3.20 -4.02
C MET A 39 -14.19 3.54 -3.53
N ARG A 40 -14.71 4.73 -3.88
CA ARG A 40 -16.09 5.12 -3.55
C ARG A 40 -17.12 4.26 -4.25
N ALA A 41 -16.87 3.85 -5.49
CA ALA A 41 -17.78 2.98 -6.24
C ALA A 41 -17.81 1.54 -5.69
N ALA A 42 -16.72 1.06 -5.09
CA ALA A 42 -16.66 -0.28 -4.49
C ALA A 42 -17.34 -0.37 -3.11
N ARG A 43 -17.34 0.71 -2.31
CA ARG A 43 -17.91 0.72 -0.95
C ARG A 43 -19.35 0.23 -0.84
N PRO A 44 -20.32 0.70 -1.65
CA PRO A 44 -21.72 0.28 -1.52
C PRO A 44 -21.90 -1.24 -1.64
N TYR A 45 -21.11 -1.88 -2.50
CA TYR A 45 -21.14 -3.33 -2.66
C TYR A 45 -20.64 -4.05 -1.39
N SER A 46 -19.48 -3.65 -0.88
CA SER A 46 -18.93 -4.22 0.36
C SER A 46 -19.84 -4.01 1.56
N ASP A 47 -20.46 -2.82 1.68
CA ASP A 47 -21.40 -2.52 2.78
C ASP A 47 -22.67 -3.37 2.68
N LYS A 48 -23.21 -3.55 1.48
CA LYS A 48 -24.40 -4.40 1.27
C LYS A 48 -24.13 -5.86 1.57
N ILE A 49 -23.00 -6.41 1.09
CA ILE A 49 -22.63 -7.80 1.41
C ILE A 49 -22.40 -7.96 2.91
N ARG A 50 -21.72 -7.02 3.57
CA ARG A 50 -21.54 -7.03 5.02
C ARG A 50 -22.88 -7.12 5.75
N ASN A 51 -23.84 -6.28 5.38
CA ASN A 51 -25.17 -6.27 5.99
C ASN A 51 -25.89 -7.60 5.80
N ILE A 52 -25.88 -8.15 4.58
CA ILE A 52 -26.50 -9.44 4.28
C ILE A 52 -25.83 -10.56 5.08
N THR A 53 -24.50 -10.58 5.15
CA THR A 53 -23.73 -11.57 5.92
C THR A 53 -24.05 -11.49 7.42
N ALA A 54 -24.20 -10.27 7.96
CA ALA A 54 -24.59 -10.06 9.35
C ALA A 54 -25.98 -10.64 9.66
N HIS A 55 -26.95 -10.39 8.79
CA HIS A 55 -28.30 -10.95 8.96
C HIS A 55 -28.30 -12.49 8.84
N LEU A 56 -27.57 -13.04 7.86
CA LEU A 56 -27.49 -14.48 7.67
C LEU A 56 -26.88 -15.23 8.85
N SER A 57 -25.84 -14.66 9.48
CA SER A 57 -25.20 -15.26 10.67
C SER A 57 -26.12 -15.30 11.88
N GLN A 58 -27.15 -14.41 11.93
CA GLN A 58 -28.14 -14.37 13.00
C GLN A 58 -29.36 -15.28 12.71
N ALA A 59 -29.75 -15.39 11.43
CA ALA A 59 -30.96 -16.13 11.02
C ALA A 59 -30.77 -17.66 11.00
N ASN A 60 -29.54 -18.15 10.77
CA ASN A 60 -29.24 -19.59 10.68
C ASN A 60 -28.15 -20.02 11.67
N PRO A 61 -28.43 -20.12 12.97
CA PRO A 61 -27.46 -20.50 13.99
C PRO A 61 -26.98 -21.96 13.86
N GLU A 62 -27.71 -22.83 13.18
CA GLU A 62 -27.36 -24.24 13.01
C GLU A 62 -26.26 -24.48 11.97
N TYR A 63 -26.07 -23.55 11.00
CA TYR A 63 -25.05 -23.65 9.99
C TYR A 63 -23.85 -22.74 10.31
N THR A 64 -22.70 -23.33 10.51
CA THR A 64 -21.46 -22.60 10.75
C THR A 64 -20.49 -22.83 9.60
N HIS A 65 -20.39 -21.83 8.72
CA HIS A 65 -19.45 -21.84 7.58
C HIS A 65 -17.99 -21.97 8.08
N PRO A 66 -17.08 -22.67 7.35
CA PRO A 66 -15.67 -22.80 7.72
C PRO A 66 -14.97 -21.46 8.01
N PHE A 67 -15.34 -20.37 7.34
CA PHE A 67 -14.77 -19.04 7.58
C PHE A 67 -15.16 -18.42 8.93
N MET A 68 -16.11 -18.97 9.64
CA MET A 68 -16.54 -18.53 10.97
C MET A 68 -15.97 -19.44 12.09
N GLN A 69 -15.44 -20.61 11.73
CA GLN A 69 -14.89 -21.58 12.69
C GLN A 69 -13.43 -21.26 12.99
N THR A 70 -13.06 -21.43 14.26
CA THR A 70 -11.65 -21.42 14.68
C THR A 70 -11.06 -22.81 14.54
N ASN A 71 -9.81 -22.91 14.10
CA ASN A 71 -9.07 -24.16 14.04
C ASN A 71 -7.78 -24.09 14.85
N GLU A 72 -7.19 -25.25 15.16
CA GLU A 72 -5.99 -25.38 16.02
C GLU A 72 -4.67 -25.40 15.23
N ALA A 73 -4.69 -25.02 13.94
CA ALA A 73 -3.46 -24.96 13.15
C ALA A 73 -2.41 -24.04 13.80
N THR A 74 -1.14 -24.32 13.55
CA THR A 74 -0.02 -23.52 14.06
C THR A 74 0.44 -22.45 13.06
N THR A 75 -0.19 -22.38 11.88
CA THR A 75 0.18 -21.47 10.81
C THR A 75 -0.82 -20.32 10.72
N THR A 76 -0.32 -19.10 10.60
CA THR A 76 -1.14 -17.90 10.33
C THR A 76 -0.84 -17.37 8.94
N GLY A 77 -1.90 -17.00 8.21
CA GLY A 77 -1.84 -16.44 6.87
C GLY A 77 -1.86 -14.91 6.87
N PHE A 78 -1.14 -14.32 5.93
CA PHE A 78 -1.13 -12.88 5.71
C PHE A 78 -1.40 -12.55 4.25
N ILE A 79 -2.37 -11.70 3.98
CA ILE A 79 -2.54 -11.05 2.67
C ILE A 79 -1.91 -9.67 2.79
N VAL A 80 -0.78 -9.45 2.13
CA VAL A 80 0.02 -8.23 2.26
C VAL A 80 -0.11 -7.39 1.00
N VAL A 81 -0.83 -6.28 1.12
CA VAL A 81 -1.06 -5.34 0.03
C VAL A 81 -0.03 -4.22 0.09
N THR A 82 0.76 -4.10 -0.98
CA THR A 82 1.80 -3.08 -1.15
C THR A 82 1.75 -2.52 -2.57
N THR A 83 2.66 -1.62 -2.90
CA THR A 83 2.76 -1.06 -4.24
C THR A 83 3.72 -1.85 -5.13
N ASP A 84 3.50 -1.77 -6.45
CA ASP A 84 4.48 -2.28 -7.42
C ASP A 84 5.69 -1.36 -7.56
N LYS A 85 5.45 -0.04 -7.51
CA LYS A 85 6.46 1.00 -7.70
C LYS A 85 6.71 1.75 -6.39
N GLY A 86 7.93 2.27 -6.21
CA GLY A 86 8.29 3.10 -5.07
C GLY A 86 7.93 4.58 -5.23
N LEU A 87 8.68 5.43 -4.56
CA LEU A 87 8.56 6.89 -4.53
C LEU A 87 7.23 7.40 -3.94
N CYS A 88 6.65 6.62 -3.03
CA CYS A 88 5.44 6.94 -2.28
C CYS A 88 5.73 7.21 -0.79
N GLY A 89 6.87 7.83 -0.50
CA GLY A 89 7.30 8.11 0.88
C GLY A 89 7.42 6.85 1.74
N GLY A 90 6.93 6.91 2.96
CA GLY A 90 6.98 5.81 3.93
C GLY A 90 5.86 4.77 3.83
N LEU A 91 4.98 4.85 2.83
CA LEU A 91 3.76 4.04 2.75
C LEU A 91 4.05 2.53 2.90
N ASN A 92 4.91 1.96 2.04
CA ASN A 92 5.25 0.54 2.12
C ASN A 92 6.04 0.21 3.39
N THR A 93 6.96 1.07 3.80
CA THR A 93 7.77 0.85 5.00
C THR A 93 6.92 0.78 6.26
N ASN A 94 5.86 1.58 6.35
CA ASN A 94 4.98 1.59 7.52
C ASN A 94 4.16 0.31 7.64
N VAL A 95 3.52 -0.16 6.56
CA VAL A 95 2.76 -1.42 6.59
C VAL A 95 3.67 -2.63 6.82
N LEU A 96 4.86 -2.65 6.20
CA LEU A 96 5.83 -3.73 6.40
C LEU A 96 6.43 -3.74 7.81
N ARG A 97 6.55 -2.57 8.46
CA ARG A 97 6.96 -2.48 9.87
C ARG A 97 5.93 -3.10 10.79
N LEU A 98 4.63 -2.80 10.60
CA LEU A 98 3.55 -3.41 11.37
C LEU A 98 3.50 -4.92 11.17
N LEU A 99 3.60 -5.38 9.92
CA LEU A 99 3.69 -6.80 9.61
C LEU A 99 4.87 -7.48 10.32
N THR A 100 6.06 -6.85 10.29
CA THR A 100 7.27 -7.39 10.93
C THR A 100 7.11 -7.51 12.45
N ALA A 101 6.47 -6.53 13.09
CA ALA A 101 6.17 -6.60 14.52
C ALA A 101 5.27 -7.81 14.81
N ARG A 102 4.22 -8.00 14.02
CA ARG A 102 3.30 -9.13 14.17
C ARG A 102 3.97 -10.48 13.91
N LEU A 103 4.82 -10.58 12.89
CA LEU A 103 5.59 -11.80 12.60
C LEU A 103 6.54 -12.17 13.73
N LYS A 104 7.18 -11.19 14.40
CA LYS A 104 8.04 -11.43 15.56
C LYS A 104 7.26 -11.96 16.76
N GLU A 105 6.08 -11.41 17.06
CA GLU A 105 5.20 -11.89 18.12
C GLU A 105 4.80 -13.35 17.90
N MET A 106 4.46 -13.70 16.66
CA MET A 106 4.08 -15.06 16.29
C MET A 106 5.26 -16.02 16.34
N GLN A 107 6.43 -15.62 15.87
CA GLN A 107 7.64 -16.43 15.95
C GLN A 107 8.03 -16.72 17.40
N ALA A 108 7.85 -15.75 18.31
CA ALA A 108 8.06 -15.93 19.73
C ALA A 108 7.04 -16.91 20.35
N ALA A 109 5.83 -17.00 19.79
CA ALA A 109 4.80 -17.97 20.17
C ALA A 109 4.97 -19.35 19.49
N GLY A 110 5.99 -19.55 18.65
CA GLY A 110 6.21 -20.80 17.92
C GLY A 110 5.26 -21.03 16.74
N GLU A 111 4.57 -20.00 16.28
CA GLU A 111 3.65 -20.07 15.13
C GLU A 111 4.40 -19.83 13.81
N ASN A 112 3.97 -20.54 12.75
CA ASN A 112 4.47 -20.35 11.41
C ASN A 112 3.66 -19.28 10.66
N ALA A 113 4.29 -18.64 9.66
CA ALA A 113 3.66 -17.64 8.84
C ALA A 113 3.69 -18.03 7.35
N GLN A 114 2.54 -17.91 6.69
CA GLN A 114 2.42 -17.97 5.23
C GLN A 114 1.86 -16.64 4.72
N ALA A 115 2.27 -16.24 3.52
CA ALA A 115 1.84 -14.95 2.97
C ALA A 115 1.40 -15.05 1.51
N VAL A 116 0.40 -14.25 1.17
CA VAL A 116 0.05 -13.86 -0.19
C VAL A 116 0.51 -12.42 -0.38
N ALA A 117 1.36 -12.19 -1.38
CA ALA A 117 1.90 -10.86 -1.67
C ALA A 117 1.12 -10.21 -2.82
N ILE A 118 0.52 -9.06 -2.57
CA ILE A 118 -0.09 -8.20 -3.58
C ILE A 118 0.81 -6.97 -3.73
N GLY A 119 1.44 -6.85 -4.91
CA GLY A 119 2.42 -5.80 -5.19
C GLY A 119 3.87 -6.23 -5.00
N ASN A 120 4.73 -5.71 -5.87
CA ASN A 120 6.13 -6.15 -5.99
C ASN A 120 6.99 -5.79 -4.77
N LYS A 121 6.67 -4.67 -4.07
CA LYS A 121 7.44 -4.24 -2.89
C LYS A 121 7.28 -5.19 -1.71
N GLY A 122 6.06 -5.71 -1.49
CA GLY A 122 5.78 -6.72 -0.47
C GLY A 122 6.40 -8.06 -0.81
N LEU A 123 6.26 -8.50 -2.07
CA LEU A 123 6.87 -9.74 -2.53
C LEU A 123 8.39 -9.77 -2.27
N GLY A 124 9.10 -8.74 -2.73
CA GLY A 124 10.56 -8.65 -2.52
C GLY A 124 10.98 -8.57 -1.05
N PHE A 125 10.14 -7.94 -0.19
CA PHE A 125 10.40 -7.87 1.24
C PHE A 125 10.19 -9.23 1.92
N LEU A 126 9.03 -9.88 1.70
CA LEU A 126 8.67 -11.17 2.29
C LEU A 126 9.68 -12.27 1.92
N THR A 127 10.08 -12.32 0.65
CA THR A 127 11.12 -13.25 0.18
C THR A 127 12.46 -13.01 0.90
N ARG A 128 12.84 -11.76 1.13
CA ARG A 128 14.10 -11.41 1.81
C ARG A 128 14.12 -11.82 3.28
N ILE A 129 12.99 -11.71 3.98
CA ILE A 129 12.89 -12.09 5.40
C ILE A 129 12.58 -13.59 5.60
N GLY A 130 12.46 -14.36 4.50
CA GLY A 130 12.27 -15.81 4.56
C GLY A 130 10.86 -16.27 4.91
N VAL A 131 9.83 -15.41 4.80
CA VAL A 131 8.43 -15.82 4.96
C VAL A 131 8.00 -16.61 3.75
N GLN A 132 7.30 -17.73 3.96
CA GLN A 132 6.76 -18.57 2.90
C GLN A 132 5.68 -17.82 2.12
N VAL A 133 5.99 -17.38 0.90
CA VAL A 133 5.04 -16.77 -0.02
C VAL A 133 4.37 -17.88 -0.83
N VAL A 134 3.09 -18.16 -0.56
CA VAL A 134 2.32 -19.24 -1.22
C VAL A 134 1.73 -18.82 -2.56
N ALA A 135 1.43 -17.52 -2.71
CA ALA A 135 0.96 -16.95 -3.97
C ALA A 135 1.28 -15.44 -4.03
N HIS A 136 1.27 -14.87 -5.23
CA HIS A 136 1.46 -13.43 -5.40
C HIS A 136 0.71 -12.89 -6.61
N ALA A 137 0.37 -11.59 -6.55
CA ALA A 137 -0.15 -10.81 -7.66
C ALA A 137 0.67 -9.52 -7.77
N THR A 138 1.29 -9.31 -8.91
CA THR A 138 2.09 -8.11 -9.21
C THR A 138 1.64 -7.48 -10.53
N GLN A 139 2.09 -6.26 -10.78
CA GLN A 139 1.78 -5.54 -12.02
C GLN A 139 0.28 -5.36 -12.27
N LEU A 140 -0.48 -5.08 -11.21
CA LEU A 140 -1.93 -4.86 -11.29
C LEU A 140 -2.30 -3.62 -12.11
N GLY A 141 -1.33 -2.72 -12.33
CA GLY A 141 -1.53 -1.48 -13.07
C GLY A 141 -2.35 -0.44 -12.28
N ASP A 142 -2.95 0.50 -13.00
CA ASP A 142 -3.77 1.57 -12.39
C ASP A 142 -5.23 1.15 -12.15
N LYS A 143 -5.64 0.01 -12.69
CA LYS A 143 -7.00 -0.57 -12.54
C LYS A 143 -6.85 -1.99 -12.02
N PRO A 144 -7.04 -2.21 -10.72
CA PRO A 144 -7.07 -3.58 -10.21
C PRO A 144 -8.30 -4.29 -10.76
N HIS A 145 -8.09 -5.45 -11.36
CA HIS A 145 -9.14 -6.36 -11.79
C HIS A 145 -9.28 -7.46 -10.75
N LEU A 146 -10.51 -7.75 -10.35
CA LEU A 146 -10.79 -8.75 -9.33
C LEU A 146 -10.24 -10.13 -9.75
N ASP A 147 -10.35 -10.50 -11.03
CA ASP A 147 -9.86 -11.76 -11.59
C ASP A 147 -8.39 -12.04 -11.28
N LYS A 148 -7.54 -10.99 -11.24
CA LYS A 148 -6.12 -11.13 -10.91
C LYS A 148 -5.85 -11.32 -9.42
N LEU A 149 -6.79 -10.96 -8.57
CA LEU A 149 -6.69 -11.04 -7.12
C LEU A 149 -7.28 -12.36 -6.59
N ILE A 150 -8.35 -12.84 -7.19
CA ILE A 150 -9.08 -14.04 -6.73
C ILE A 150 -8.14 -15.24 -6.64
N GLY A 151 -7.37 -15.54 -7.69
CA GLY A 151 -6.48 -16.72 -7.72
C GLY A 151 -5.51 -16.77 -6.53
N PRO A 152 -4.64 -15.78 -6.35
CA PRO A 152 -3.74 -15.72 -5.21
C PRO A 152 -4.42 -15.74 -3.85
N VAL A 153 -5.54 -15.02 -3.69
CA VAL A 153 -6.30 -14.98 -2.43
C VAL A 153 -6.93 -16.33 -2.13
N LYS A 154 -7.51 -16.99 -3.14
CA LYS A 154 -8.14 -18.29 -2.99
C LYS A 154 -7.20 -19.35 -2.42
N VAL A 155 -5.93 -19.36 -2.79
CA VAL A 155 -4.93 -20.32 -2.25
C VAL A 155 -4.90 -20.28 -0.72
N LEU A 156 -4.98 -19.08 -0.13
CA LEU A 156 -4.96 -18.92 1.33
C LEU A 156 -6.32 -19.22 1.97
N LEU A 157 -7.43 -18.92 1.26
CA LEU A 157 -8.77 -19.25 1.73
C LEU A 157 -9.02 -20.77 1.72
N ASP A 158 -8.56 -21.47 0.70
CA ASP A 158 -8.63 -22.92 0.61
C ASP A 158 -7.79 -23.56 1.74
N ALA A 159 -6.56 -23.05 1.98
CA ALA A 159 -5.74 -23.52 3.09
C ALA A 159 -6.39 -23.29 4.48
N TYR A 160 -7.17 -22.22 4.63
CA TYR A 160 -7.95 -21.97 5.84
C TYR A 160 -9.10 -22.97 5.98
N SER A 161 -9.88 -23.21 4.92
CA SER A 161 -10.98 -24.16 4.89
C SER A 161 -10.53 -25.60 5.13
N GLU A 162 -9.32 -25.95 4.70
CA GLU A 162 -8.68 -27.25 4.95
C GLU A 162 -8.08 -27.37 6.37
N GLY A 163 -8.18 -26.34 7.21
CA GLY A 163 -7.64 -26.34 8.57
C GLY A 163 -6.11 -26.24 8.65
N LYS A 164 -5.42 -25.87 7.56
CA LYS A 164 -3.95 -25.69 7.53
C LYS A 164 -3.50 -24.34 8.08
N VAL A 165 -4.39 -23.35 8.07
CA VAL A 165 -4.15 -21.98 8.52
C VAL A 165 -5.17 -21.61 9.59
N LYS A 166 -4.68 -21.13 10.75
CA LYS A 166 -5.50 -20.80 11.93
C LYS A 166 -6.24 -19.46 11.79
N LYS A 167 -5.55 -18.45 11.25
CA LYS A 167 -6.07 -17.10 11.09
C LYS A 167 -5.54 -16.51 9.79
N VAL A 168 -6.29 -15.61 9.19
CA VAL A 168 -5.84 -14.83 8.03
C VAL A 168 -5.93 -13.35 8.37
N PHE A 169 -4.83 -12.63 8.21
CA PHE A 169 -4.76 -11.18 8.39
C PHE A 169 -4.60 -10.47 7.05
N LEU A 170 -5.28 -9.33 6.91
CA LEU A 170 -5.16 -8.42 5.78
C LEU A 170 -4.34 -7.20 6.19
N CYS A 171 -3.17 -7.03 5.56
CA CYS A 171 -2.22 -5.96 5.84
C CYS A 171 -2.22 -4.99 4.66
N TYR A 172 -2.67 -3.75 4.87
CA TYR A 172 -2.78 -2.76 3.81
C TYR A 172 -2.67 -1.33 4.34
N THR A 173 -2.72 -0.34 3.47
CA THR A 173 -2.80 1.07 3.87
C THR A 173 -4.18 1.62 3.58
N ARG A 174 -4.93 1.93 4.65
CA ARG A 174 -6.25 2.57 4.60
C ARG A 174 -6.12 4.01 4.17
N PHE A 175 -6.99 4.42 3.26
CA PHE A 175 -7.08 5.80 2.83
C PHE A 175 -8.02 6.60 3.75
N VAL A 176 -7.47 7.51 4.56
CA VAL A 176 -8.25 8.44 5.40
C VAL A 176 -8.54 9.71 4.62
N ASN A 177 -7.49 10.38 4.16
CA ASN A 177 -7.56 11.57 3.30
C ASN A 177 -6.23 11.74 2.53
N THR A 178 -6.15 12.78 1.71
CA THR A 178 -4.96 13.06 0.88
C THR A 178 -3.67 13.21 1.69
N MET A 179 -3.74 13.71 2.93
CA MET A 179 -2.58 13.95 3.79
C MET A 179 -2.31 12.79 4.77
N LYS A 180 -3.33 12.00 5.10
CA LYS A 180 -3.25 10.94 6.10
C LYS A 180 -3.63 9.59 5.50
N GLN A 181 -2.69 8.65 5.55
CA GLN A 181 -2.87 7.25 5.23
C GLN A 181 -2.45 6.43 6.46
N GLU A 182 -3.24 5.42 6.81
CA GLU A 182 -3.00 4.57 7.96
C GLU A 182 -2.67 3.14 7.53
N SER A 183 -1.52 2.66 7.95
CA SER A 183 -1.17 1.25 7.78
C SER A 183 -1.93 0.44 8.83
N VAL A 184 -2.62 -0.61 8.39
CA VAL A 184 -3.45 -1.46 9.24
C VAL A 184 -3.15 -2.93 9.01
N VAL A 185 -3.36 -3.73 10.07
CA VAL A 185 -3.33 -5.19 10.06
C VAL A 185 -4.64 -5.63 10.70
N GLU A 186 -5.56 -6.11 9.89
CA GLU A 186 -6.90 -6.50 10.30
C GLU A 186 -7.09 -8.01 10.14
N GLN A 187 -7.81 -8.62 11.06
CA GLN A 187 -8.16 -10.03 10.94
C GLN A 187 -9.22 -10.17 9.85
N LEU A 188 -8.95 -11.01 8.85
CA LEU A 188 -9.89 -11.33 7.78
C LEU A 188 -10.66 -12.61 8.10
N LEU A 189 -9.96 -13.63 8.60
CA LEU A 189 -10.53 -14.91 9.04
C LEU A 189 -9.95 -15.34 10.40
N PRO A 190 -10.75 -16.00 11.26
CA PRO A 190 -12.19 -16.20 11.14
C PRO A 190 -12.96 -14.88 11.13
N LEU A 191 -14.12 -14.88 10.49
CA LEU A 191 -15.06 -13.76 10.54
C LEU A 191 -15.67 -13.71 11.95
N THR A 192 -15.48 -12.59 12.63
CA THR A 192 -16.05 -12.37 13.98
C THR A 192 -17.35 -11.57 13.88
N ALA A 193 -18.22 -11.74 14.87
CA ALA A 193 -19.47 -10.97 14.95
C ALA A 193 -19.24 -9.44 14.93
N GLU A 194 -18.10 -8.96 15.43
CA GLU A 194 -17.71 -7.55 15.39
C GLU A 194 -17.48 -7.04 13.96
N HIS A 195 -16.92 -7.87 13.08
CA HIS A 195 -16.74 -7.54 11.66
C HIS A 195 -18.05 -7.55 10.87
N MET A 196 -19.08 -8.19 11.42
CA MET A 196 -20.40 -8.34 10.83
C MET A 196 -21.44 -7.37 11.41
N GLN A 197 -21.09 -6.55 12.44
CA GLN A 197 -22.03 -5.57 12.97
C GLN A 197 -22.34 -4.51 11.92
N SER A 198 -23.57 -4.54 11.45
CA SER A 198 -24.19 -3.50 10.63
C SER A 198 -24.70 -2.37 11.52
N ASP A 199 -24.73 -1.14 10.99
CA ASP A 199 -25.37 0.02 11.62
C ASP A 199 -26.82 -0.30 12.04
N LYS A 200 -27.19 0.19 13.22
CA LYS A 200 -28.34 -0.09 14.07
C LYS A 200 -29.75 0.11 13.49
N ASN A 201 -30.02 -0.30 12.28
CA ASN A 201 -31.41 -0.39 11.78
C ASN A 201 -31.76 -1.86 11.50
N GLN A 202 -31.81 -2.64 12.58
CA GLN A 202 -32.25 -4.03 12.54
C GLN A 202 -33.78 -4.07 12.39
N HIS A 203 -34.22 -4.38 11.18
CA HIS A 203 -35.52 -4.99 10.98
C HIS A 203 -35.28 -6.48 10.93
N ASP A 204 -35.98 -7.24 11.81
CA ASP A 204 -35.98 -8.71 11.86
C ASP A 204 -36.79 -9.27 10.67
N TRP A 205 -36.21 -9.21 9.48
CA TRP A 205 -36.77 -9.83 8.29
C TRP A 205 -35.82 -10.91 7.80
N ASP A 206 -36.41 -12.04 7.45
CA ASP A 206 -35.69 -13.19 6.90
C ASP A 206 -35.68 -13.12 5.37
N TYR A 207 -34.62 -13.68 4.76
CA TYR A 207 -34.48 -13.74 3.32
C TYR A 207 -35.06 -15.06 2.78
N LEU A 208 -35.64 -15.01 1.59
CA LEU A 208 -35.95 -16.19 0.80
C LEU A 208 -34.66 -16.66 0.12
N TYR A 209 -34.24 -17.88 0.41
CA TYR A 209 -33.01 -18.49 -0.12
C TYR A 209 -33.38 -19.42 -1.27
N GLU A 210 -32.79 -19.20 -2.45
CA GLU A 210 -32.89 -20.07 -3.61
C GLU A 210 -31.49 -20.42 -4.13
N PRO A 211 -31.08 -21.69 -4.32
CA PRO A 211 -31.91 -22.90 -4.11
C PRO A 211 -32.05 -23.33 -2.64
N ASP A 212 -31.07 -23.04 -1.78
CA ASP A 212 -31.06 -23.36 -0.35
C ASP A 212 -30.12 -22.42 0.41
N ALA A 213 -30.32 -22.31 1.73
CA ALA A 213 -29.58 -21.36 2.57
C ALA A 213 -28.06 -21.67 2.63
N HIS A 214 -27.66 -22.95 2.61
CA HIS A 214 -26.23 -23.32 2.71
C HIS A 214 -25.47 -22.86 1.48
N THR A 215 -25.93 -23.18 0.29
CA THR A 215 -25.28 -22.79 -0.96
C THR A 215 -25.17 -21.28 -1.09
N VAL A 216 -26.24 -20.55 -0.71
CA VAL A 216 -26.25 -19.08 -0.77
C VAL A 216 -25.25 -18.49 0.25
N ILE A 217 -25.18 -19.01 1.46
CA ILE A 217 -24.26 -18.54 2.50
C ILE A 217 -22.80 -18.79 2.09
N ASP A 218 -22.51 -19.97 1.55
CA ASP A 218 -21.17 -20.34 1.11
C ASP A 218 -20.66 -19.41 0.01
N GLU A 219 -21.45 -19.18 -1.04
CA GLU A 219 -21.09 -18.27 -2.11
C GLU A 219 -20.96 -16.83 -1.61
N LEU A 220 -21.87 -16.38 -0.76
CA LEU A 220 -21.89 -15.02 -0.26
C LEU A 220 -20.66 -14.72 0.61
N LEU A 221 -20.26 -15.64 1.51
CA LEU A 221 -19.10 -15.44 2.37
C LEU A 221 -17.78 -15.40 1.58
N VAL A 222 -17.64 -16.23 0.55
CA VAL A 222 -16.50 -16.15 -0.36
C VAL A 222 -16.47 -14.79 -1.06
N ARG A 223 -17.61 -14.34 -1.62
CA ARG A 223 -17.72 -13.02 -2.26
C ARG A 223 -17.47 -11.88 -1.29
N TYR A 224 -17.87 -12.01 -0.04
CA TYR A 224 -17.61 -11.02 1.00
C TYR A 224 -16.10 -10.86 1.23
N VAL A 225 -15.38 -11.95 1.41
CA VAL A 225 -13.92 -11.93 1.61
C VAL A 225 -13.21 -11.35 0.37
N GLU A 226 -13.61 -11.77 -0.83
CA GLU A 226 -13.09 -11.20 -2.08
C GLU A 226 -13.32 -9.68 -2.18
N ALA A 227 -14.51 -9.22 -1.78
CA ALA A 227 -14.86 -7.79 -1.78
C ALA A 227 -14.01 -7.00 -0.77
N LEU A 228 -13.76 -7.55 0.44
CA LEU A 228 -12.90 -6.92 1.44
C LEU A 228 -11.46 -6.78 0.93
N VAL A 229 -10.91 -7.81 0.31
CA VAL A 229 -9.56 -7.76 -0.27
C VAL A 229 -9.51 -6.75 -1.42
N PHE A 230 -10.51 -6.74 -2.31
CA PHE A 230 -10.59 -5.77 -3.40
C PHE A 230 -10.67 -4.34 -2.89
N GLN A 231 -11.48 -4.09 -1.85
CA GLN A 231 -11.57 -2.78 -1.20
C GLN A 231 -10.23 -2.36 -0.61
N ALA A 232 -9.52 -3.25 0.10
CA ALA A 232 -8.21 -2.97 0.66
C ALA A 232 -7.18 -2.62 -0.43
N VAL A 233 -7.20 -3.31 -1.58
CA VAL A 233 -6.35 -2.99 -2.73
C VAL A 233 -6.71 -1.62 -3.31
N ALA A 234 -7.99 -1.30 -3.45
CA ALA A 234 -8.44 0.00 -3.96
C ALA A 234 -8.05 1.15 -3.01
N GLU A 235 -8.17 0.97 -1.70
CA GLU A 235 -7.74 1.92 -0.68
C GLU A 235 -6.21 2.10 -0.68
N ASN A 236 -5.47 1.00 -0.78
CA ASN A 236 -4.01 1.05 -0.87
C ASN A 236 -3.54 1.80 -2.13
N MET A 237 -4.22 1.63 -3.26
CA MET A 237 -3.90 2.38 -4.50
C MET A 237 -4.20 3.87 -4.37
N ALA A 238 -5.32 4.25 -3.74
CA ALA A 238 -5.62 5.65 -3.46
C ALA A 238 -4.58 6.27 -2.51
N SER A 239 -4.18 5.52 -1.48
CA SER A 239 -3.12 5.88 -0.53
C SER A 239 -1.76 6.02 -1.24
N GLU A 240 -1.42 5.10 -2.14
CA GLU A 240 -0.19 5.12 -2.93
C GLU A 240 -0.06 6.40 -3.76
N HIS A 241 -1.09 6.74 -4.53
CA HIS A 241 -1.05 7.92 -5.39
C HIS A 241 -1.04 9.21 -4.57
N SER A 242 -1.75 9.24 -3.44
CA SER A 242 -1.75 10.37 -2.51
C SER A 242 -0.38 10.56 -1.87
N ALA A 243 0.21 9.52 -1.30
CA ALA A 243 1.54 9.56 -0.71
C ALA A 243 2.62 9.93 -1.74
N ARG A 244 2.52 9.41 -2.97
CA ARG A 244 3.44 9.76 -4.06
C ARG A 244 3.30 11.22 -4.44
N MET A 245 2.11 11.77 -4.54
CA MET A 245 1.89 13.20 -4.83
C MET A 245 2.57 14.08 -3.77
N VAL A 246 2.38 13.79 -2.49
CA VAL A 246 2.99 14.55 -1.39
C VAL A 246 4.52 14.40 -1.40
N ALA A 247 5.04 13.17 -1.57
CA ALA A 247 6.48 12.92 -1.63
C ALA A 247 7.15 13.62 -2.82
N MET A 248 6.51 13.63 -3.99
CA MET A 248 7.05 14.30 -5.18
C MET A 248 6.99 15.82 -5.06
N LYS A 249 5.95 16.37 -4.40
CA LYS A 249 5.90 17.79 -4.07
C LYS A 249 7.07 18.18 -3.16
N SER A 250 7.27 17.49 -2.06
CA SER A 250 8.40 17.74 -1.15
C SER A 250 9.76 17.60 -1.85
N ALA A 251 9.91 16.60 -2.72
CA ALA A 251 11.14 16.45 -3.52
C ALA A 251 11.37 17.60 -4.50
N THR A 252 10.29 18.15 -5.10
CA THR A 252 10.35 19.31 -5.99
C THR A 252 10.76 20.57 -5.25
N ASP A 253 10.19 20.79 -4.06
CA ASP A 253 10.49 21.95 -3.20
C ASP A 253 11.95 21.87 -2.71
N ASN A 254 12.39 20.71 -2.20
CA ASN A 254 13.77 20.48 -1.79
C ASN A 254 14.77 20.68 -2.94
N ALA A 255 14.43 20.20 -4.15
CA ALA A 255 15.28 20.43 -5.32
C ALA A 255 15.41 21.94 -5.64
N GLY A 256 14.36 22.73 -5.43
CA GLY A 256 14.42 24.20 -5.53
C GLY A 256 15.44 24.80 -4.58
N SER A 257 15.37 24.46 -3.30
CA SER A 257 16.29 24.94 -2.28
C SER A 257 17.75 24.59 -2.57
N VAL A 258 18.01 23.33 -3.00
CA VAL A 258 19.35 22.87 -3.39
C VAL A 258 19.89 23.64 -4.60
N ILE A 259 19.03 23.96 -5.59
CA ILE A 259 19.42 24.78 -6.75
C ILE A 259 19.86 26.18 -6.29
N ASP A 260 19.13 26.81 -5.39
CA ASP A 260 19.44 28.16 -4.91
C ASP A 260 20.74 28.18 -4.12
N GLU A 261 20.96 27.18 -3.26
CA GLU A 261 22.22 27.00 -2.56
C GLU A 261 23.41 26.80 -3.51
N LEU A 262 23.27 25.90 -4.50
CA LEU A 262 24.31 25.66 -5.49
C LEU A 262 24.62 26.91 -6.35
N LYS A 263 23.61 27.73 -6.67
CA LYS A 263 23.81 29.00 -7.36
C LYS A 263 24.64 30.00 -6.55
N LEU A 264 24.38 30.04 -5.24
CA LEU A 264 25.13 30.89 -4.33
C LEU A 264 26.61 30.45 -4.24
N ILE A 265 26.85 29.15 -4.10
CA ILE A 265 28.19 28.56 -4.10
C ILE A 265 28.89 28.83 -5.45
N TYR A 266 28.19 28.65 -6.57
CA TYR A 266 28.71 28.94 -7.90
C TYR A 266 29.17 30.38 -8.05
N ASN A 267 28.33 31.34 -7.63
CA ASN A 267 28.64 32.78 -7.72
C ASN A 267 29.85 33.13 -6.85
N LYS A 268 29.92 32.61 -5.60
CA LYS A 268 31.07 32.81 -4.71
C LYS A 268 32.36 32.23 -5.31
N THR A 269 32.32 31.02 -5.84
CA THR A 269 33.48 30.38 -6.48
C THR A 269 33.92 31.15 -7.74
N ARG A 270 32.98 31.63 -8.55
CA ARG A 270 33.25 32.44 -9.71
C ARG A 270 33.94 33.75 -9.33
N GLN A 271 33.41 34.48 -8.32
CA GLN A 271 34.02 35.72 -7.85
C GLN A 271 35.44 35.50 -7.30
N ALA A 272 35.65 34.43 -6.52
CA ALA A 272 36.97 34.09 -6.01
C ALA A 272 37.97 33.78 -7.14
N ALA A 273 37.52 33.08 -8.19
CA ALA A 273 38.36 32.80 -9.36
C ALA A 273 38.75 34.08 -10.13
N ILE A 274 37.77 34.96 -10.37
CA ILE A 274 38.00 36.26 -11.05
C ILE A 274 38.98 37.10 -10.22
N THR A 275 38.78 37.22 -8.90
CA THR A 275 39.66 37.98 -8.00
C THR A 275 41.08 37.40 -8.01
N LYS A 276 41.22 36.07 -8.02
CA LYS A 276 42.52 35.42 -8.11
C LYS A 276 43.22 35.71 -9.43
N GLU A 277 42.53 35.59 -10.55
CA GLU A 277 43.08 35.90 -11.86
C GLU A 277 43.50 37.38 -11.98
N LEU A 278 42.69 38.32 -11.45
CA LEU A 278 43.05 39.74 -11.40
C LEU A 278 44.30 40.00 -10.53
N SER A 279 44.38 39.35 -9.37
CA SER A 279 45.53 39.47 -8.49
C SER A 279 46.81 38.92 -9.13
N GLU A 280 46.72 37.82 -9.87
CA GLU A 280 47.83 37.25 -10.63
C GLU A 280 48.32 38.17 -11.75
N ILE A 281 47.40 38.80 -12.47
CA ILE A 281 47.72 39.78 -13.53
C ILE A 281 48.43 41.01 -12.91
N VAL A 282 47.87 41.58 -11.83
CA VAL A 282 48.47 42.74 -11.15
C VAL A 282 49.86 42.43 -10.59
N ALA A 283 50.03 41.27 -9.93
CA ALA A 283 51.33 40.82 -9.43
C ALA A 283 52.36 40.61 -10.56
N GLY A 284 51.91 40.03 -11.69
CA GLY A 284 52.76 39.88 -12.87
C GLY A 284 53.18 41.22 -13.51
N ALA A 285 52.26 42.20 -13.55
CA ALA A 285 52.55 43.55 -14.06
C ALA A 285 53.49 44.34 -13.12
N ALA A 286 53.46 44.09 -11.82
CA ALA A 286 54.35 44.74 -10.83
C ALA A 286 55.75 44.09 -10.74
N ALA A 287 55.92 42.93 -11.34
CA ALA A 287 57.20 42.19 -11.39
C ALA A 287 58.04 42.47 -12.67
N VAL A 288 57.51 43.22 -13.60
CA VAL A 288 58.16 43.73 -14.81
C VAL A 288 58.50 45.20 -14.59
#